data_3da5a1f84a7508d9ed7885f0666a9803
#
_entry.id   3da5a1f84a7508d9ed7885f0666a9803
#
_cell.length_a   1.000
_cell.length_b   1.000
_cell.length_c   1.000
_cell.angle_alpha   90.00
_cell.angle_beta   90.00
_cell.angle_gamma   90.00
#
_symmetry.space_group_name_H-M   'P 1'
#
loop_
_entity.id
_entity.type
_entity.pdbx_description
1 polymer ?
#
loop_
_entity_poly.entity_id
_entity_poly.type
_entity_poly.pdbx_seq_one_letter_code
_entity_poly.pdbx_strand_id
1 'polypeptide(L)'
;MSDLILILVGTVLVNNFVLVRFLGLCPIMGVSRNVEAAFGMSLATAFVLTLSSAISYLIHQYLLVPLQLEYLRTISFILIIAVSVQFTEIMVRRLSPLLDQVLGIYIPLIATNCAVLGVALLNVQQAKGFVQSVFFGFGASMGFALVLVLFASVRERLDAADTPRPFRGTAIALLTAGIMSLAFMGFSGMARP
;
A
#
# COMPACT_ATOMS: atom_id res chain seq x y z
N MET A 1 19.55 -5.30 14.84
CA MET A 1 18.17 -5.70 15.16
C MET A 1 17.31 -4.51 15.56
N SER A 2 17.82 -3.59 16.37
CA SER A 2 17.14 -2.32 16.70
C SER A 2 16.71 -1.50 15.48
N ASP A 3 17.57 -1.40 14.47
CA ASP A 3 17.30 -0.59 13.27
C ASP A 3 16.16 -1.15 12.41
N LEU A 4 16.02 -2.48 12.34
CA LEU A 4 14.92 -3.13 11.60
C LEU A 4 13.56 -2.91 12.28
N ILE A 5 13.52 -2.96 13.60
CA ILE A 5 12.30 -2.68 14.38
C ILE A 5 11.93 -1.21 14.23
N LEU A 6 12.90 -0.30 14.29
CA LEU A 6 12.69 1.13 14.08
C LEU A 6 12.16 1.44 12.66
N ILE A 7 12.68 0.78 11.64
CA ILE A 7 12.17 0.90 10.26
C ILE A 7 10.72 0.43 10.21
N LEU A 8 10.40 -0.71 10.82
CA LEU A 8 9.06 -1.29 10.79
C LEU A 8 8.05 -0.42 11.52
N VAL A 9 8.35 0.00 12.75
CA VAL A 9 7.47 0.90 13.53
C VAL A 9 7.36 2.26 12.85
N GLY A 10 8.46 2.78 12.34
CA GLY A 10 8.50 4.05 11.61
C GLY A 10 7.64 4.04 10.36
N THR A 11 7.66 2.97 9.57
CA THR A 11 6.88 2.85 8.33
C THR A 11 5.40 2.58 8.57
N VAL A 12 5.06 1.85 9.64
CA VAL A 12 3.66 1.50 9.97
C VAL A 12 2.91 2.68 10.60
N LEU A 13 3.51 3.33 11.59
CA LEU A 13 2.82 4.34 12.41
C LEU A 13 3.21 5.78 12.06
N VAL A 14 4.51 6.07 11.97
CA VAL A 14 5.00 7.46 11.87
C VAL A 14 5.00 7.98 10.45
N ASN A 15 5.58 7.23 9.53
CA ASN A 15 5.66 7.56 8.10
C ASN A 15 4.75 6.66 7.29
N ASN A 16 3.50 6.51 7.72
CA ASN A 16 2.52 5.77 6.93
C ASN A 16 2.30 6.51 5.60
N PHE A 17 2.83 5.93 4.52
CA PHE A 17 2.82 6.56 3.20
C PHE A 17 1.40 6.83 2.68
N VAL A 18 0.41 6.07 3.16
CA VAL A 18 -1.00 6.25 2.77
C VAL A 18 -1.53 7.57 3.29
N LEU A 19 -1.31 7.87 4.57
CA LEU A 19 -1.85 9.04 5.25
C LEU A 19 -0.98 10.29 5.09
N VAL A 20 0.36 10.12 5.02
CA VAL A 20 1.29 11.23 4.86
C VAL A 20 1.40 11.69 3.42
N ARG A 21 1.34 10.78 2.46
CA ARG A 21 1.51 11.08 1.02
C ARG A 21 0.23 10.87 0.20
N PHE A 22 -0.86 10.43 0.81
CA PHE A 22 -2.14 10.11 0.17
C PHE A 22 -1.99 9.09 -0.99
N LEU A 23 -0.99 8.20 -0.89
CA LEU A 23 -0.80 7.14 -1.88
C LEU A 23 -1.70 5.93 -1.55
N GLY A 24 -2.37 5.41 -2.57
CA GLY A 24 -3.25 4.25 -2.40
C GLY A 24 -4.68 4.59 -2.00
N LEU A 25 -5.12 5.83 -2.23
CA LEU A 25 -6.53 6.21 -2.01
C LEU A 25 -7.50 5.47 -2.96
N CYS A 26 -7.06 5.09 -4.17
CA CYS A 26 -7.91 4.39 -5.13
C CYS A 26 -8.49 3.09 -4.56
N PRO A 27 -7.69 2.15 -4.02
CA PRO A 27 -8.22 0.97 -3.37
C PRO A 27 -9.01 1.29 -2.08
N ILE A 28 -8.57 2.28 -1.31
CA ILE A 28 -9.28 2.69 -0.09
C ILE A 28 -10.70 3.15 -0.42
N MET A 29 -10.88 3.96 -1.45
CA MET A 29 -12.21 4.44 -1.86
C MET A 29 -13.07 3.32 -2.49
N GLY A 30 -12.44 2.40 -3.24
CA GLY A 30 -13.13 1.34 -3.98
C GLY A 30 -13.59 0.17 -3.11
N VAL A 31 -12.77 -0.27 -2.17
CA VAL A 31 -12.97 -1.54 -1.43
C VAL A 31 -13.48 -1.35 -0.01
N SER A 32 -13.43 -0.13 0.52
CA SER A 32 -13.74 0.16 1.93
C SER A 32 -15.23 0.02 2.33
N ARG A 33 -16.10 -0.43 1.43
CA ARG A 33 -17.52 -0.68 1.77
C ARG A 33 -17.75 -1.95 2.56
N ASN A 34 -16.86 -2.96 2.42
CA ASN A 34 -16.96 -4.24 3.10
C ASN A 34 -15.62 -4.54 3.78
N VAL A 35 -15.66 -4.77 5.10
CA VAL A 35 -14.46 -5.08 5.90
C VAL A 35 -13.79 -6.38 5.44
N GLU A 36 -14.59 -7.40 5.06
CA GLU A 36 -14.05 -8.67 4.56
C GLU A 36 -13.26 -8.50 3.24
N ALA A 37 -13.82 -7.72 2.31
CA ALA A 37 -13.13 -7.40 1.05
C ALA A 37 -11.88 -6.55 1.29
N ALA A 38 -11.92 -5.61 2.23
CA ALA A 38 -10.78 -4.80 2.64
C ALA A 38 -9.66 -5.65 3.24
N PHE A 39 -9.99 -6.64 4.07
CA PHE A 39 -9.00 -7.56 4.64
C PHE A 39 -8.36 -8.45 3.56
N GLY A 40 -9.15 -9.07 2.68
CA GLY A 40 -8.64 -9.86 1.57
C GLY A 40 -7.73 -9.05 0.64
N MET A 41 -8.14 -7.82 0.31
CA MET A 41 -7.33 -6.93 -0.50
C MET A 41 -6.06 -6.46 0.20
N SER A 42 -6.10 -6.21 1.51
CA SER A 42 -4.92 -5.84 2.27
C SER A 42 -3.86 -6.94 2.25
N LEU A 43 -4.28 -8.20 2.36
CA LEU A 43 -3.39 -9.36 2.30
C LEU A 43 -2.74 -9.52 0.90
N ALA A 44 -3.55 -9.42 -0.16
CA ALA A 44 -3.04 -9.49 -1.53
C ALA A 44 -2.07 -8.33 -1.84
N THR A 45 -2.42 -7.12 -1.42
CA THR A 45 -1.56 -5.95 -1.58
C THR A 45 -0.27 -6.07 -0.77
N ALA A 46 -0.32 -6.65 0.43
CA ALA A 46 0.86 -6.91 1.25
C ALA A 46 1.84 -7.85 0.55
N PHE A 47 1.34 -8.90 -0.05
CA PHE A 47 2.17 -9.84 -0.82
C PHE A 47 2.82 -9.15 -2.03
N VAL A 48 2.02 -8.40 -2.82
CA VAL A 48 2.52 -7.66 -3.99
C VAL A 48 3.55 -6.60 -3.59
N LEU A 49 3.30 -5.82 -2.53
CA LEU A 49 4.23 -4.79 -2.05
C LEU A 49 5.58 -5.38 -1.64
N THR A 50 5.57 -6.48 -0.89
CA THR A 50 6.79 -7.13 -0.42
C THR A 50 7.57 -7.72 -1.59
N LEU A 51 6.88 -8.41 -2.51
CA LEU A 51 7.48 -9.00 -3.70
C LEU A 51 8.05 -7.94 -4.64
N SER A 52 7.25 -6.92 -4.97
CA SER A 52 7.66 -5.79 -5.80
C SER A 52 8.86 -5.05 -5.22
N SER A 53 8.88 -4.84 -3.91
CA SER A 53 9.97 -4.16 -3.22
C SER A 53 11.28 -4.94 -3.33
N ALA A 54 11.24 -6.27 -3.16
CA ALA A 54 12.39 -7.15 -3.32
C ALA A 54 12.92 -7.15 -4.76
N ILE A 55 12.04 -7.33 -5.74
CA ILE A 55 12.42 -7.40 -7.16
C ILE A 55 12.92 -6.04 -7.67
N SER A 56 12.24 -4.94 -7.28
CA SER A 56 12.65 -3.58 -7.68
C SER A 56 14.04 -3.25 -7.18
N TYR A 57 14.40 -3.64 -5.97
CA TYR A 57 15.74 -3.45 -5.43
C TYR A 57 16.78 -4.24 -6.23
N LEU A 58 16.52 -5.51 -6.52
CA LEU A 58 17.44 -6.35 -7.31
C LEU A 58 17.67 -5.77 -8.70
N ILE A 59 16.61 -5.39 -9.40
CA ILE A 59 16.72 -4.84 -10.76
C ILE A 59 17.40 -3.47 -10.74
N HIS A 60 17.11 -2.64 -9.75
CA HIS A 60 17.80 -1.37 -9.60
C HIS A 60 19.31 -1.57 -9.42
N GLN A 61 19.72 -2.45 -8.50
CA GLN A 61 21.12 -2.65 -8.15
C GLN A 61 21.93 -3.38 -9.23
N TYR A 62 21.33 -4.40 -9.88
CA TYR A 62 22.05 -5.25 -10.83
C TYR A 62 21.90 -4.83 -12.29
N LEU A 63 20.82 -4.10 -12.61
CA LEU A 63 20.52 -3.73 -14.00
C LEU A 63 20.64 -2.23 -14.24
N LEU A 64 19.95 -1.40 -13.45
CA LEU A 64 19.90 0.04 -13.71
C LEU A 64 21.21 0.77 -13.37
N VAL A 65 21.82 0.43 -12.25
CA VAL A 65 23.06 1.09 -11.80
C VAL A 65 24.24 0.82 -12.77
N PRO A 66 24.55 -0.43 -13.17
CA PRO A 66 25.68 -0.69 -14.07
C PRO A 66 25.45 -0.18 -15.50
N LEU A 67 24.18 -0.09 -15.95
CA LEU A 67 23.84 0.40 -17.29
C LEU A 67 23.64 1.91 -17.35
N GLN A 68 23.72 2.63 -16.22
CA GLN A 68 23.46 4.08 -16.10
C GLN A 68 22.10 4.53 -16.69
N LEU A 69 21.10 3.66 -16.63
CA LEU A 69 19.75 3.90 -17.15
C LEU A 69 18.78 4.38 -16.06
N GLU A 70 19.26 5.24 -15.16
CA GLU A 70 18.44 5.72 -14.02
C GLU A 70 17.19 6.50 -14.46
N TYR A 71 17.19 7.13 -15.62
CA TYR A 71 16.02 7.83 -16.14
C TYR A 71 14.87 6.88 -16.54
N LEU A 72 15.16 5.61 -16.85
CA LEU A 72 14.16 4.58 -17.13
C LEU A 72 13.62 3.87 -15.87
N ARG A 73 14.07 4.30 -14.69
CA ARG A 73 13.71 3.66 -13.41
C ARG A 73 12.20 3.50 -13.21
N THR A 74 11.43 4.56 -13.48
CA THR A 74 9.97 4.53 -13.29
C THR A 74 9.29 3.55 -14.22
N ILE A 75 9.69 3.51 -15.48
CA ILE A 75 9.13 2.59 -16.49
C ILE A 75 9.45 1.14 -16.12
N SER A 76 10.69 0.86 -15.71
CA SER A 76 11.11 -0.46 -15.25
C SER A 76 10.31 -0.91 -14.03
N PHE A 77 10.05 -0.04 -13.07
CA PHE A 77 9.28 -0.38 -11.88
C PHE A 77 7.82 -0.65 -12.20
N ILE A 78 7.19 0.12 -13.09
CA ILE A 78 5.83 -0.15 -13.55
C ILE A 78 5.73 -1.54 -14.19
N LEU A 79 6.70 -1.91 -15.01
CA LEU A 79 6.74 -3.23 -15.65
C LEU A 79 6.92 -4.36 -14.63
N ILE A 80 7.80 -4.19 -13.65
CA ILE A 80 8.01 -5.14 -12.54
C ILE A 80 6.72 -5.34 -11.74
N ILE A 81 6.05 -4.23 -11.42
CA ILE A 81 4.79 -4.25 -10.66
C ILE A 81 3.73 -5.01 -11.44
N ALA A 82 3.57 -4.73 -12.75
CA ALA A 82 2.62 -5.41 -13.60
C ALA A 82 2.86 -6.94 -13.63
N VAL A 83 4.11 -7.37 -13.80
CA VAL A 83 4.48 -8.79 -13.76
C VAL A 83 4.23 -9.41 -12.40
N SER A 84 4.57 -8.73 -11.31
CA SER A 84 4.35 -9.20 -9.94
C SER A 84 2.87 -9.37 -9.61
N VAL A 85 2.02 -8.46 -10.09
CA VAL A 85 0.56 -8.54 -9.91
C VAL A 85 -0.02 -9.68 -10.72
N GLN A 86 0.38 -9.87 -11.99
CA GLN A 86 -0.07 -11.01 -12.79
C GLN A 86 0.33 -12.34 -12.17
N PHE A 87 1.54 -12.43 -11.64
CA PHE A 87 1.99 -13.62 -10.91
C PHE A 87 1.11 -13.88 -9.68
N THR A 88 0.81 -12.85 -8.91
CA THR A 88 -0.07 -12.93 -7.73
C THR A 88 -1.48 -13.36 -8.11
N GLU A 89 -2.02 -12.83 -9.21
CA GLU A 89 -3.34 -13.21 -9.74
C GLU A 89 -3.41 -14.71 -10.06
N ILE A 90 -2.43 -15.22 -10.80
CA ILE A 90 -2.36 -16.64 -11.14
C ILE A 90 -2.28 -17.49 -9.87
N MET A 91 -1.51 -17.05 -8.89
CA MET A 91 -1.34 -17.75 -7.62
C MET A 91 -2.64 -17.77 -6.80
N VAL A 92 -3.34 -16.64 -6.69
CA VAL A 92 -4.62 -16.54 -5.97
C VAL A 92 -5.68 -17.40 -6.62
N ARG A 93 -5.80 -17.38 -7.95
CA ARG A 93 -6.75 -18.24 -8.70
C ARG A 93 -6.53 -19.73 -8.46
N ARG A 94 -5.28 -20.17 -8.29
CA ARG A 94 -4.95 -21.57 -8.04
C ARG A 94 -5.15 -22.01 -6.60
N LEU A 95 -4.85 -21.11 -5.63
CA LEU A 95 -4.91 -21.42 -4.20
C LEU A 95 -6.31 -21.33 -3.61
N SER A 96 -7.13 -20.41 -4.06
CA SER A 96 -8.45 -20.17 -3.49
C SER A 96 -9.42 -19.59 -4.50
N PRO A 97 -10.25 -20.43 -5.17
CA PRO A 97 -11.25 -19.96 -6.13
C PRO A 97 -12.31 -19.06 -5.50
N LEU A 98 -12.51 -19.17 -4.18
CA LEU A 98 -13.45 -18.32 -3.45
C LEU A 98 -12.92 -16.89 -3.30
N LEU A 99 -11.61 -16.74 -3.07
CA LEU A 99 -10.95 -15.44 -3.06
C LEU A 99 -10.94 -14.80 -4.46
N ASP A 100 -10.83 -15.59 -5.51
CA ASP A 100 -10.84 -15.09 -6.89
C ASP A 100 -12.18 -14.46 -7.25
N GLN A 101 -13.31 -14.99 -6.76
CA GLN A 101 -14.63 -14.40 -6.98
C GLN A 101 -14.78 -13.03 -6.29
N VAL A 102 -14.18 -12.86 -5.11
CA VAL A 102 -14.25 -11.60 -4.35
C VAL A 102 -13.18 -10.61 -4.81
N LEU A 103 -11.97 -11.08 -5.06
CA LEU A 103 -10.83 -10.21 -5.44
C LEU A 103 -10.70 -9.98 -6.94
N GLY A 104 -11.28 -10.84 -7.80
CA GLY A 104 -11.10 -10.78 -9.25
C GLY A 104 -11.44 -9.42 -9.86
N ILE A 105 -12.47 -8.74 -9.32
CA ILE A 105 -12.86 -7.38 -9.74
C ILE A 105 -11.82 -6.33 -9.25
N TYR A 106 -11.10 -6.61 -8.17
CA TYR A 106 -10.18 -5.65 -7.53
C TYR A 106 -8.71 -5.85 -7.92
N ILE A 107 -8.36 -6.93 -8.62
CA ILE A 107 -6.98 -7.21 -9.09
C ILE A 107 -6.44 -6.09 -9.98
N PRO A 108 -7.19 -5.56 -10.97
CA PRO A 108 -6.74 -4.40 -11.74
C PRO A 108 -6.45 -3.18 -10.87
N LEU A 109 -7.18 -3.04 -9.77
CA LEU A 109 -7.00 -1.94 -8.81
C LEU A 109 -5.69 -2.08 -8.01
N ILE A 110 -5.20 -3.31 -7.83
CA ILE A 110 -3.88 -3.57 -7.21
C ILE A 110 -2.77 -3.26 -8.21
N ALA A 111 -2.94 -3.61 -9.49
CA ALA A 111 -1.95 -3.37 -10.55
C ALA A 111 -1.71 -1.87 -10.80
N THR A 112 -2.78 -1.07 -10.77
CA THR A 112 -2.71 0.38 -10.95
C THR A 112 -2.53 1.16 -9.65
N ASN A 113 -2.19 0.47 -8.56
CA ASN A 113 -2.07 1.08 -7.24
C ASN A 113 -0.82 1.96 -7.15
N CYS A 114 -1.05 3.27 -7.01
CA CYS A 114 0.03 4.25 -6.83
C CYS A 114 0.86 4.01 -5.55
N ALA A 115 0.32 3.30 -4.56
CA ALA A 115 1.04 2.91 -3.35
C ALA A 115 2.20 1.96 -3.66
N VAL A 116 1.98 0.96 -4.52
CA VAL A 116 3.02 -0.02 -4.89
C VAL A 116 4.18 0.66 -5.59
N LEU A 117 3.88 1.54 -6.56
CA LEU A 117 4.91 2.32 -7.26
C LEU A 117 5.63 3.28 -6.31
N GLY A 118 4.88 3.98 -5.46
CA GLY A 118 5.45 4.93 -4.50
C GLY A 118 6.38 4.26 -3.50
N VAL A 119 6.00 3.10 -2.96
CA VAL A 119 6.84 2.32 -2.04
C VAL A 119 8.10 1.80 -2.75
N ALA A 120 7.99 1.33 -4.00
CA ALA A 120 9.16 0.90 -4.78
C ALA A 120 10.15 2.02 -5.02
N LEU A 121 9.68 3.23 -5.35
CA LEU A 121 10.53 4.42 -5.52
C LEU A 121 11.18 4.87 -4.20
N LEU A 122 10.41 4.90 -3.11
CA LEU A 122 10.93 5.26 -1.78
C LEU A 122 11.94 4.26 -1.27
N ASN A 123 11.71 2.99 -1.54
CA ASN A 123 12.58 1.91 -1.13
C ASN A 123 14.00 2.06 -1.72
N VAL A 124 14.09 2.37 -3.01
CA VAL A 124 15.38 2.61 -3.67
C VAL A 124 16.11 3.83 -3.10
N GLN A 125 15.36 4.84 -2.63
CA GLN A 125 15.95 6.04 -2.03
C GLN A 125 16.43 5.82 -0.59
N GLN A 126 15.77 4.96 0.18
CA GLN A 126 15.99 4.79 1.62
C GLN A 126 16.72 3.51 2.00
N ALA A 127 16.55 2.43 1.22
CA ALA A 127 17.14 1.14 1.54
C ALA A 127 18.61 1.07 1.13
N LYS A 128 19.47 0.80 2.12
CA LYS A 128 20.91 0.60 1.92
C LYS A 128 21.30 -0.85 1.62
N GLY A 129 20.34 -1.79 1.69
CA GLY A 129 20.59 -3.22 1.49
C GLY A 129 19.31 -4.00 1.17
N PHE A 130 19.49 -5.20 0.60
CA PHE A 130 18.38 -6.08 0.20
C PHE A 130 17.43 -6.39 1.37
N VAL A 131 17.98 -6.75 2.52
CA VAL A 131 17.21 -7.09 3.71
C VAL A 131 16.36 -5.89 4.18
N GLN A 132 16.95 -4.71 4.22
CA GLN A 132 16.22 -3.48 4.59
C GLN A 132 15.12 -3.16 3.58
N SER A 133 15.35 -3.43 2.30
CA SER A 133 14.36 -3.25 1.24
C SER A 133 13.13 -4.11 1.46
N VAL A 134 13.32 -5.39 1.78
CA VAL A 134 12.22 -6.33 2.05
C VAL A 134 11.45 -5.92 3.32
N PHE A 135 12.16 -5.58 4.40
CA PHE A 135 11.53 -5.13 5.63
C PHE A 135 10.79 -3.80 5.47
N PHE A 136 11.30 -2.89 4.66
CA PHE A 136 10.62 -1.65 4.32
C PHE A 136 9.31 -1.92 3.55
N GLY A 137 9.35 -2.79 2.53
CA GLY A 137 8.16 -3.20 1.78
C GLY A 137 7.12 -3.90 2.65
N PHE A 138 7.56 -4.78 3.54
CA PHE A 138 6.69 -5.45 4.50
C PHE A 138 6.08 -4.47 5.52
N GLY A 139 6.87 -3.57 6.10
CA GLY A 139 6.38 -2.53 7.01
C GLY A 139 5.39 -1.59 6.34
N ALA A 140 5.67 -1.17 5.12
CA ALA A 140 4.76 -0.36 4.32
C ALA A 140 3.43 -1.08 4.05
N SER A 141 3.47 -2.38 3.77
CA SER A 141 2.27 -3.18 3.53
C SER A 141 1.40 -3.34 4.79
N MET A 142 2.02 -3.53 5.94
CA MET A 142 1.31 -3.57 7.23
C MET A 142 0.66 -2.22 7.55
N GLY A 143 1.36 -1.11 7.28
CA GLY A 143 0.80 0.24 7.39
C GLY A 143 -0.40 0.47 6.46
N PHE A 144 -0.32 -0.02 5.23
CA PHE A 144 -1.43 0.04 4.28
C PHE A 144 -2.64 -0.78 4.77
N ALA A 145 -2.41 -2.02 5.22
CA ALA A 145 -3.45 -2.91 5.74
C ALA A 145 -4.17 -2.28 6.94
N LEU A 146 -3.41 -1.73 7.89
CA LEU A 146 -3.95 -1.08 9.06
C LEU A 146 -4.87 0.09 8.69
N VAL A 147 -4.42 0.98 7.81
CA VAL A 147 -5.22 2.13 7.38
C VAL A 147 -6.46 1.69 6.61
N LEU A 148 -6.34 0.70 5.72
CA LEU A 148 -7.47 0.21 4.92
C LEU A 148 -8.56 -0.39 5.81
N VAL A 149 -8.19 -1.23 6.79
CA VAL A 149 -9.14 -1.87 7.72
C VAL A 149 -9.77 -0.83 8.66
N LEU A 150 -8.98 0.09 9.20
CA LEU A 150 -9.52 1.18 10.03
C LEU A 150 -10.50 2.05 9.24
N PHE A 151 -10.14 2.42 8.03
CA PHE A 151 -10.99 3.24 7.18
C PHE A 151 -12.29 2.51 6.79
N ALA A 152 -12.22 1.21 6.48
CA ALA A 152 -13.39 0.40 6.19
C ALA A 152 -14.33 0.32 7.40
N SER A 153 -13.80 0.11 8.60
CA SER A 153 -14.58 0.06 9.85
C SER A 153 -15.27 1.39 10.17
N VAL A 154 -14.57 2.50 9.95
CA VAL A 154 -15.16 3.84 10.16
C VAL A 154 -16.26 4.10 9.12
N ARG A 155 -16.03 3.73 7.87
CA ARG A 155 -17.00 3.94 6.79
C ARG A 155 -18.27 3.12 6.98
N GLU A 156 -18.16 1.88 7.43
CA GLU A 156 -19.32 1.06 7.76
C GLU A 156 -20.21 1.69 8.85
N ARG A 157 -19.60 2.30 9.85
CA ARG A 157 -20.33 3.06 10.88
C ARG A 157 -20.96 4.34 10.35
N LEU A 158 -20.27 5.03 9.44
CA LEU A 158 -20.79 6.25 8.82
C LEU A 158 -21.95 5.99 7.85
N ASP A 159 -21.93 4.85 7.15
CA ASP A 159 -23.03 4.45 6.27
C ASP A 159 -24.31 4.09 7.08
N ALA A 160 -24.16 3.65 8.33
CA ALA A 160 -25.26 3.41 9.26
C ALA A 160 -25.75 4.68 9.97
N ALA A 161 -25.01 5.79 9.91
CA ALA A 161 -25.37 7.06 10.55
C ALA A 161 -26.25 7.92 9.64
N ASP A 162 -27.12 8.75 10.23
CA ASP A 162 -27.97 9.73 9.51
C ASP A 162 -27.12 10.91 8.98
N THR A 163 -26.41 10.68 7.87
CA THR A 163 -25.62 11.72 7.21
C THR A 163 -26.50 12.57 6.28
N PRO A 164 -26.33 13.92 6.27
CA PRO A 164 -27.04 14.81 5.36
C PRO A 164 -26.79 14.42 3.89
N ARG A 165 -27.85 14.48 3.08
CA ARG A 165 -27.82 14.06 1.66
C ARG A 165 -26.61 14.58 0.84
N PRO A 166 -26.15 15.85 0.96
CA PRO A 166 -25.04 16.38 0.18
C PRO A 166 -23.68 15.76 0.55
N PHE A 167 -23.52 15.18 1.76
CA PHE A 167 -22.27 14.57 2.21
C PHE A 167 -22.24 13.05 2.05
N ARG A 168 -23.35 12.43 1.65
CA ARG A 168 -23.43 10.97 1.49
C ARG A 168 -22.50 10.45 0.39
N GLY A 169 -21.79 9.37 0.66
CA GLY A 169 -20.95 8.66 -0.32
C GLY A 169 -19.50 9.09 -0.31
N THR A 170 -18.99 9.56 -1.45
CA THR A 170 -17.56 9.86 -1.65
C THR A 170 -17.08 11.06 -0.85
N ALA A 171 -17.94 12.05 -0.63
CA ALA A 171 -17.58 13.28 0.08
C ALA A 171 -17.23 13.00 1.55
N ILE A 172 -18.04 12.22 2.26
CA ILE A 172 -17.77 11.87 3.66
C ILE A 172 -16.54 10.97 3.78
N ALA A 173 -16.31 10.09 2.80
CA ALA A 173 -15.13 9.25 2.77
C ALA A 173 -13.83 10.07 2.65
N LEU A 174 -13.81 11.10 1.80
CA LEU A 174 -12.67 12.02 1.67
C LEU A 174 -12.44 12.85 2.93
N LEU A 175 -13.51 13.36 3.55
CA LEU A 175 -13.41 14.06 4.83
C LEU A 175 -12.83 13.17 5.93
N THR A 176 -13.29 11.91 6.01
CA THR A 176 -12.79 10.94 6.97
C THR A 176 -11.30 10.63 6.73
N ALA A 177 -10.90 10.46 5.46
CA ALA A 177 -9.49 10.27 5.11
C ALA A 177 -8.63 11.46 5.53
N GLY A 178 -9.14 12.69 5.33
CA GLY A 178 -8.45 13.91 5.77
C GLY A 178 -8.29 13.99 7.28
N ILE A 179 -9.35 13.70 8.05
CA ILE A 179 -9.32 13.70 9.51
C ILE A 179 -8.35 12.62 10.03
N MET A 180 -8.39 11.41 9.45
CA MET A 180 -7.43 10.35 9.78
C MET A 180 -5.99 10.78 9.51
N SER A 181 -5.75 11.43 8.38
CA SER A 181 -4.42 11.95 8.04
C SER A 181 -3.91 12.95 9.07
N LEU A 182 -4.75 13.91 9.49
CA LEU A 182 -4.41 14.87 10.53
C LEU A 182 -4.11 14.20 11.88
N ALA A 183 -4.91 13.20 12.26
CA ALA A 183 -4.68 12.44 13.48
C ALA A 183 -3.33 11.70 13.46
N PHE A 184 -2.98 11.09 12.33
CA PHE A 184 -1.69 10.39 12.19
C PHE A 184 -0.49 11.34 12.04
N MET A 185 -0.69 12.55 11.50
CA MET A 185 0.36 13.57 11.49
C MET A 185 0.79 13.99 12.90
N GLY A 186 -0.09 13.88 13.91
CA GLY A 186 0.28 14.08 15.31
C GLY A 186 1.37 13.12 15.78
N PHE A 187 1.39 11.88 15.28
CA PHE A 187 2.45 10.91 15.60
C PHE A 187 3.78 11.22 14.91
N SER A 188 3.77 11.91 13.77
CA SER A 188 5.01 12.23 13.05
C SER A 188 5.90 13.24 13.79
N GLY A 189 5.31 14.06 14.68
CA GLY A 189 6.03 15.00 15.54
C GLY A 189 6.82 14.34 16.66
N MET A 190 6.45 13.12 17.09
CA MET A 190 7.12 12.39 18.17
C MET A 190 8.38 11.64 17.73
N ALA A 191 8.58 11.43 16.44
CA ALA A 191 9.72 10.66 15.91
C ALA A 191 10.84 11.51 15.32
N ARG A 192 10.81 12.83 15.51
CA ARG A 192 11.97 13.68 15.21
C ARG A 192 12.86 13.75 16.45
N PRO A 193 14.10 13.22 16.38
CA PRO A 193 15.10 13.48 17.39
C PRO A 193 15.52 14.96 17.35
#